data_db8df356f2711f9a4f9d203ab4f613cf
#
_entry.id   db8df356f2711f9a4f9d203ab4f613cf
#
_cell.length_a   1.000
_cell.length_b   1.000
_cell.length_c   1.000
_cell.angle_alpha   90.00
_cell.angle_beta   90.00
_cell.angle_gamma   90.00
#
_symmetry.space_group_name_H-M   'P 1'
#
loop_
_entity.id
_entity.type
_entity.pdbx_description
1 polymer ?
#
loop_
_entity_poly.entity_id
_entity_poly.type
_entity_poly.pdbx_seq_one_letter_code
_entity_poly.pdbx_strand_id
1 'polypeptide(L)'
;MTGRVDYQIEKFLFTEAAEPERLTRQWAEVLEECREQQAGAEERLRLALLNVDYVTSFELPFRLLLTRAPQLIDGLRKELQLSQKNVLFNGKRFGCVYSLKMNLDGIPDEFNYHLKTRIQRSDSEGGSEVPYRQIAQQVKAPRERLKLALENGLAVTALDGLFWFGIQRIAADVQRLRKTGMRITTSGTEGFDTLTRTRRQIPVYRQEKA
;
A
#
# COMPACT_ATOMS: atom_id res chain seq x y z
N MET A 1 -19.07 12.44 14.95
CA MET A 1 -17.71 12.95 14.69
C MET A 1 -17.06 11.96 13.70
N THR A 2 -16.64 12.43 12.54
CA THR A 2 -15.93 11.62 11.57
C THR A 2 -14.51 11.39 12.11
N GLY A 3 -14.18 10.17 12.47
CA GLY A 3 -12.85 9.79 12.90
C GLY A 3 -11.82 10.15 11.84
N ARG A 4 -10.69 10.74 12.23
CA ARG A 4 -9.57 11.05 11.36
C ARG A 4 -8.50 9.97 11.54
N VAL A 5 -7.99 9.43 10.44
CA VAL A 5 -6.89 8.49 10.45
C VAL A 5 -5.69 9.14 9.78
N ASP A 6 -4.63 9.35 10.55
CA ASP A 6 -3.37 9.89 10.06
C ASP A 6 -2.32 8.78 10.07
N TYR A 7 -1.71 8.56 8.91
CA TYR A 7 -0.60 7.64 8.76
C TYR A 7 0.68 8.45 8.52
N GLN A 8 1.62 8.35 9.44
CA GLN A 8 2.95 8.96 9.25
C GLN A 8 3.79 8.04 8.35
N ILE A 9 3.71 8.30 7.06
CA ILE A 9 4.36 7.48 6.04
C ILE A 9 5.79 7.95 5.74
N GLU A 10 6.15 9.13 6.19
CA GLU A 10 7.45 9.77 6.00
C GLU A 10 8.64 8.95 6.54
N LYS A 11 8.35 7.93 7.34
CA LYS A 11 9.34 7.07 7.98
C LYS A 11 9.52 5.72 7.30
N PHE A 12 8.96 5.53 6.11
CA PHE A 12 9.30 4.41 5.25
C PHE A 12 10.69 4.63 4.67
N LEU A 13 11.66 4.01 5.28
CA LEU A 13 12.94 3.80 4.64
C LEU A 13 12.89 2.45 3.94
N PHE A 14 12.70 2.48 2.62
CA PHE A 14 13.20 1.42 1.79
C PHE A 14 14.71 1.47 1.88
N THR A 15 15.30 0.73 2.78
CA THR A 15 16.70 0.42 2.67
C THR A 15 16.82 -0.80 1.78
N GLU A 16 16.76 -0.56 0.50
CA GLU A 16 17.46 -1.42 -0.41
C GLU A 16 18.94 -1.13 -0.22
N ALA A 17 19.73 -2.13 0.08
CA ALA A 17 21.17 -1.99 0.28
C ALA A 17 21.90 -1.49 -0.98
N ALA A 18 21.22 -1.27 -2.09
CA ALA A 18 21.76 -0.91 -3.37
C ALA A 18 20.78 -0.18 -4.31
N GLU A 19 19.89 0.68 -3.80
CA GLU A 19 19.13 1.54 -4.73
C GLU A 19 20.11 2.50 -5.42
N PRO A 20 20.20 2.47 -6.79
CA PRO A 20 21.11 3.37 -7.49
C PRO A 20 20.76 4.84 -7.21
N GLU A 21 21.77 5.69 -7.02
CA GLU A 21 21.57 7.13 -6.77
C GLU A 21 20.67 7.79 -7.83
N ARG A 22 20.77 7.32 -9.07
CA ARG A 22 19.92 7.80 -10.16
C ARG A 22 18.44 7.50 -9.87
N LEU A 23 18.11 6.30 -9.43
CA LEU A 23 16.74 5.90 -9.11
C LEU A 23 16.21 6.71 -7.92
N THR A 24 17.04 6.91 -6.90
CA THR A 24 16.69 7.75 -5.73
C THR A 24 16.34 9.18 -6.16
N ARG A 25 17.12 9.78 -7.07
CA ARG A 25 16.82 11.12 -7.60
C ARG A 25 15.52 11.15 -8.38
N GLN A 26 15.32 10.19 -9.29
CA GLN A 26 14.06 10.08 -10.06
C GLN A 26 12.83 9.98 -9.14
N TRP A 27 12.93 9.19 -8.07
CA TRP A 27 11.85 9.10 -7.09
C TRP A 27 11.62 10.42 -6.34
N ALA A 28 12.68 11.14 -5.99
CA ALA A 28 12.55 12.44 -5.31
C ALA A 28 11.81 13.46 -6.20
N GLU A 29 12.16 13.51 -7.49
CA GLU A 29 11.51 14.38 -8.49
C GLU A 29 10.03 14.03 -8.68
N VAL A 30 9.71 12.74 -8.83
CA VAL A 30 8.32 12.26 -8.94
C VAL A 30 7.49 12.60 -7.71
N LEU A 31 8.05 12.41 -6.52
CA LEU A 31 7.34 12.71 -5.27
C LEU A 31 7.08 14.21 -5.12
N GLU A 32 8.00 15.05 -5.54
CA GLU A 32 7.80 16.51 -5.52
C GLU A 32 6.73 16.94 -6.53
N GLU A 33 6.79 16.43 -7.76
CA GLU A 33 5.78 16.70 -8.78
C GLU A 33 4.37 16.22 -8.33
N CYS A 34 4.28 15.05 -7.68
CA CYS A 34 3.03 14.59 -7.09
C CYS A 34 2.47 15.56 -6.04
N ARG A 35 3.34 16.21 -5.25
CA ARG A 35 2.92 17.21 -4.25
C ARG A 35 2.44 18.49 -4.91
N GLU A 36 3.20 19.02 -5.85
CA GLU A 36 2.89 20.27 -6.55
C GLU A 36 1.57 20.17 -7.30
N GLN A 37 1.35 19.06 -8.00
CA GLN A 37 0.13 18.83 -8.78
C GLN A 37 -1.04 18.31 -7.93
N GLN A 38 -0.83 18.01 -6.65
CA GLN A 38 -1.80 17.30 -5.80
C GLN A 38 -2.34 16.02 -6.48
N ALA A 39 -1.43 15.28 -7.12
CA ALA A 39 -1.74 14.21 -8.04
C ALA A 39 -2.63 13.11 -7.42
N GLY A 40 -3.67 12.72 -8.14
CA GLY A 40 -4.53 11.57 -7.79
C GLY A 40 -3.79 10.24 -7.92
N ALA A 41 -4.41 9.16 -7.47
CA ALA A 41 -3.75 7.83 -7.40
C ALA A 41 -3.24 7.34 -8.76
N GLU A 42 -4.02 7.49 -9.82
CA GLU A 42 -3.64 7.08 -11.17
C GLU A 42 -2.52 7.97 -11.72
N GLU A 43 -2.61 9.28 -11.50
CA GLU A 43 -1.61 10.23 -11.95
C GLU A 43 -0.27 10.03 -11.26
N ARG A 44 -0.24 9.74 -9.95
CA ARG A 44 1.00 9.37 -9.25
C ARG A 44 1.69 8.18 -9.88
N LEU A 45 0.92 7.15 -10.22
CA LEU A 45 1.47 5.96 -10.88
C LEU A 45 1.98 6.29 -12.28
N ARG A 46 1.23 7.10 -13.05
CA ARG A 46 1.62 7.55 -14.39
C ARG A 46 2.93 8.32 -14.34
N LEU A 47 3.05 9.31 -13.45
CA LEU A 47 4.26 10.09 -13.24
C LEU A 47 5.46 9.18 -12.90
N ALA A 48 5.27 8.22 -11.98
CA ALA A 48 6.33 7.29 -11.64
C ALA A 48 6.74 6.42 -12.83
N LEU A 49 5.79 5.83 -13.56
CA LEU A 49 6.09 4.98 -14.71
C LEU A 49 6.78 5.72 -15.84
N LEU A 50 6.50 7.02 -16.02
CA LEU A 50 7.11 7.85 -17.07
C LEU A 50 8.52 8.35 -16.70
N ASN A 51 8.79 8.60 -15.43
CA ASN A 51 9.99 9.31 -14.99
C ASN A 51 10.99 8.45 -14.22
N VAL A 52 10.60 7.27 -13.74
CA VAL A 52 11.49 6.36 -13.01
C VAL A 52 11.92 5.22 -13.93
N ASP A 53 13.18 4.84 -13.87
CA ASP A 53 13.72 3.77 -14.73
C ASP A 53 12.94 2.46 -14.64
N TYR A 54 12.48 2.13 -13.44
CA TYR A 54 11.55 1.03 -13.18
C TYR A 54 10.82 1.25 -11.85
N VAL A 55 9.66 0.65 -11.71
CA VAL A 55 8.90 0.62 -10.45
C VAL A 55 8.62 -0.83 -10.06
N THR A 56 8.55 -1.10 -8.76
CA THR A 56 8.21 -2.41 -8.26
C THR A 56 6.80 -2.42 -7.66
N SER A 57 6.05 -3.51 -7.87
CA SER A 57 4.67 -3.61 -7.38
C SER A 57 4.53 -3.48 -5.86
N PHE A 58 5.61 -3.76 -5.14
CA PHE A 58 5.62 -3.73 -3.67
C PHE A 58 6.06 -2.38 -3.08
N GLU A 59 6.79 -1.52 -3.82
CA GLU A 59 7.14 -0.18 -3.35
C GLU A 59 6.03 0.85 -3.58
N LEU A 60 5.21 0.68 -4.63
CA LEU A 60 4.16 1.63 -5.00
C LEU A 60 3.16 1.96 -3.88
N PRO A 61 2.68 0.97 -3.09
CA PRO A 61 1.80 1.26 -1.96
C PRO A 61 2.44 2.20 -0.94
N PHE A 62 3.74 2.12 -0.78
CA PHE A 62 4.47 2.87 0.23
C PHE A 62 4.95 4.22 -0.29
N ARG A 63 5.62 4.26 -1.44
CA ARG A 63 6.13 5.50 -2.01
C ARG A 63 5.01 6.45 -2.48
N LEU A 64 3.96 5.88 -3.08
CA LEU A 64 2.88 6.66 -3.70
C LEU A 64 1.53 6.53 -2.98
N LEU A 65 1.47 5.84 -1.84
CA LEU A 65 0.23 5.60 -1.09
C LEU A 65 -0.90 4.95 -1.92
N LEU A 66 -0.53 4.00 -2.77
CA LEU A 66 -1.46 3.33 -3.68
C LEU A 66 -2.02 2.06 -3.05
N THR A 67 -3.22 2.13 -2.49
CA THR A 67 -3.92 0.97 -1.93
C THR A 67 -4.46 -0.01 -2.98
N ARG A 68 -4.47 0.39 -4.26
CA ARG A 68 -4.96 -0.41 -5.41
C ARG A 68 -3.92 -0.48 -6.54
N ALA A 69 -2.64 -0.50 -6.20
CA ALA A 69 -1.56 -0.50 -7.18
C ALA A 69 -1.74 -1.56 -8.30
N PRO A 70 -2.11 -2.83 -8.04
CA PRO A 70 -2.31 -3.81 -9.10
C PRO A 70 -3.37 -3.41 -10.13
N GLN A 71 -4.53 -2.87 -9.69
CA GLN A 71 -5.59 -2.46 -10.60
C GLN A 71 -5.19 -1.25 -11.46
N LEU A 72 -4.48 -0.29 -10.86
CA LEU A 72 -3.98 0.88 -11.58
C LEU A 72 -2.94 0.49 -12.62
N ILE A 73 -2.04 -0.44 -12.28
CA ILE A 73 -1.05 -0.98 -13.23
C ILE A 73 -1.75 -1.68 -14.40
N ASP A 74 -2.76 -2.52 -14.13
CA ASP A 74 -3.51 -3.23 -15.16
C ASP A 74 -4.18 -2.25 -16.14
N GLY A 75 -4.69 -1.11 -15.65
CA GLY A 75 -5.26 -0.04 -16.46
C GLY A 75 -4.23 0.62 -17.38
N LEU A 76 -3.08 1.00 -16.83
CA LEU A 76 -2.03 1.73 -17.57
C LEU A 76 -1.15 0.81 -18.44
N ARG A 77 -1.10 -0.48 -18.16
CA ARG A 77 -0.16 -1.41 -18.80
C ARG A 77 -0.24 -1.44 -20.31
N LYS A 78 -1.47 -1.47 -20.84
CA LYS A 78 -1.68 -1.53 -22.30
C LYS A 78 -1.41 -0.18 -22.95
N GLU A 79 -1.84 0.89 -22.29
CA GLU A 79 -1.66 2.26 -22.77
C GLU A 79 -0.19 2.62 -22.87
N LEU A 80 0.57 2.36 -21.83
CA LEU A 80 2.00 2.70 -21.75
C LEU A 80 2.92 1.58 -22.28
N GLN A 81 2.39 0.47 -22.76
CA GLN A 81 3.16 -0.67 -23.26
C GLN A 81 4.23 -1.16 -22.28
N LEU A 82 3.85 -1.30 -21.00
CA LEU A 82 4.78 -1.65 -19.93
C LEU A 82 5.36 -3.05 -20.09
N SER A 83 6.67 -3.13 -20.06
CA SER A 83 7.40 -4.38 -19.86
C SER A 83 7.32 -4.81 -18.39
N GLN A 84 7.33 -6.13 -18.15
CA GLN A 84 7.20 -6.72 -16.83
C GLN A 84 8.13 -7.89 -16.64
N LYS A 85 8.80 -7.97 -15.48
CA LYS A 85 9.43 -9.21 -15.01
C LYS A 85 9.07 -9.51 -13.56
N ASN A 86 9.07 -10.81 -13.21
CA ASN A 86 8.89 -11.23 -11.84
C ASN A 86 10.16 -10.95 -11.03
N VAL A 87 9.98 -10.61 -9.76
CA VAL A 87 11.09 -10.45 -8.82
C VAL A 87 10.94 -11.39 -7.65
N LEU A 88 12.07 -11.80 -7.12
CA LEU A 88 12.17 -12.71 -6.01
C LEU A 88 12.58 -11.97 -4.73
N PHE A 89 12.21 -12.53 -3.60
CA PHE A 89 12.70 -12.16 -2.29
C PHE A 89 12.89 -13.45 -1.49
N ASN A 90 14.11 -13.70 -1.03
CA ASN A 90 14.48 -14.97 -0.38
C ASN A 90 14.05 -16.19 -1.22
N GLY A 91 14.33 -16.18 -2.52
CA GLY A 91 14.02 -17.26 -3.46
C GLY A 91 12.55 -17.48 -3.77
N LYS A 92 11.63 -16.63 -3.27
CA LYS A 92 10.19 -16.74 -3.54
C LYS A 92 9.72 -15.54 -4.34
N ARG A 93 8.77 -15.78 -5.26
CA ARG A 93 8.13 -14.69 -6.00
C ARG A 93 7.51 -13.70 -5.00
N PHE A 94 7.96 -12.46 -5.07
CA PHE A 94 7.55 -11.40 -4.17
C PHE A 94 6.68 -10.35 -4.87
N GLY A 95 6.92 -10.09 -6.15
CA GLY A 95 6.20 -9.11 -6.92
C GLY A 95 6.67 -9.04 -8.36
N CYS A 96 6.48 -7.89 -8.97
CA CYS A 96 6.89 -7.61 -10.34
C CYS A 96 7.57 -6.25 -10.42
N VAL A 97 8.52 -6.14 -11.35
CA VAL A 97 9.04 -4.87 -11.87
C VAL A 97 8.21 -4.48 -13.09
N TYR A 98 7.98 -3.20 -13.25
CA TYR A 98 7.37 -2.59 -14.43
C TYR A 98 8.27 -1.45 -14.93
N SER A 99 8.42 -1.33 -16.23
CA SER A 99 9.21 -0.28 -16.88
C SER A 99 8.69 0.00 -18.30
N LEU A 100 8.95 1.20 -18.79
CA LEU A 100 8.80 1.53 -20.21
C LEU A 100 9.94 0.93 -21.07
N LYS A 101 11.05 0.53 -20.48
CA LYS A 101 12.16 -0.11 -21.17
C LYS A 101 11.76 -1.51 -21.61
N MET A 102 12.03 -1.85 -22.87
CA MET A 102 11.76 -3.19 -23.37
C MET A 102 12.71 -4.25 -22.80
N ASN A 103 13.97 -3.88 -22.56
CA ASN A 103 14.97 -4.77 -21.95
C ASN A 103 15.07 -4.49 -20.45
N LEU A 104 14.79 -5.53 -19.64
CA LEU A 104 14.83 -5.51 -18.18
C LEU A 104 16.02 -6.29 -17.59
N ASP A 105 16.98 -6.70 -18.42
CA ASP A 105 18.12 -7.53 -17.98
C ASP A 105 19.03 -6.82 -16.97
N GLY A 106 19.14 -5.49 -17.08
CA GLY A 106 19.90 -4.66 -16.13
C GLY A 106 19.22 -4.44 -14.77
N ILE A 107 17.99 -4.94 -14.58
CA ILE A 107 17.25 -4.79 -13.32
C ILE A 107 17.45 -6.08 -12.52
N PRO A 108 17.82 -6.00 -11.22
CA PRO A 108 18.01 -7.18 -10.37
C PRO A 108 16.80 -8.12 -10.37
N ASP A 109 17.05 -9.43 -10.30
CA ASP A 109 16.00 -10.45 -10.14
C ASP A 109 15.58 -10.59 -8.68
N GLU A 110 16.45 -10.26 -7.76
CA GLU A 110 16.22 -10.37 -6.33
C GLU A 110 16.42 -9.02 -5.65
N PHE A 111 15.48 -8.67 -4.78
CA PHE A 111 15.49 -7.44 -4.00
C PHE A 111 15.46 -7.77 -2.51
N ASN A 112 16.37 -7.15 -1.77
CA ASN A 112 16.40 -7.23 -0.32
C ASN A 112 15.80 -5.96 0.29
N TYR A 113 14.56 -6.07 0.77
CA TYR A 113 13.87 -4.95 1.42
C TYR A 113 13.87 -5.10 2.93
N HIS A 114 14.38 -4.11 3.61
CA HIS A 114 14.11 -3.93 5.03
C HIS A 114 13.05 -2.85 5.19
N LEU A 115 11.82 -3.27 5.42
CA LEU A 115 10.75 -2.37 5.82
C LEU A 115 10.99 -1.97 7.28
N LYS A 116 11.81 -0.95 7.50
CA LYS A 116 11.89 -0.29 8.81
C LYS A 116 10.72 0.68 8.93
N THR A 117 9.53 0.15 9.11
CA THR A 117 8.36 0.98 9.27
C THR A 117 8.20 1.44 10.70
N ARG A 118 8.02 2.74 10.85
CA ARG A 118 7.38 3.33 12.00
C ARG A 118 6.06 3.94 11.53
N ILE A 119 5.15 3.11 11.02
CA ILE A 119 3.80 3.57 10.76
C ILE A 119 3.15 3.73 12.12
N GLN A 120 2.73 4.95 12.40
CA GLN A 120 1.89 5.24 13.53
C GLN A 120 0.49 5.49 13.00
N ARG A 121 -0.47 4.79 13.56
CA ARG A 121 -1.88 5.11 13.38
C ARG A 121 -2.26 6.09 14.46
N SER A 122 -2.82 7.22 14.06
CA SER A 122 -3.53 8.13 14.93
C SER A 122 -4.94 8.29 14.38
N ASP A 123 -5.95 7.93 15.13
CA ASP A 123 -7.32 8.29 14.81
C ASP A 123 -7.86 9.24 15.88
N SER A 124 -8.93 9.96 15.54
CA SER A 124 -9.52 10.98 16.41
C SER A 124 -10.14 10.41 17.69
N GLU A 125 -10.27 9.11 17.80
CA GLU A 125 -10.77 8.40 18.97
C GLU A 125 -9.63 7.86 19.84
N GLY A 126 -8.39 8.25 19.57
CA GLY A 126 -7.22 7.77 20.30
C GLY A 126 -6.87 6.32 20.03
N GLY A 127 -7.26 5.81 18.86
CA GLY A 127 -7.00 4.44 18.48
C GLY A 127 -5.50 4.14 18.39
N SER A 128 -5.11 3.02 18.99
CA SER A 128 -3.73 2.54 19.02
C SER A 128 -3.44 1.60 17.84
N GLU A 129 -2.21 1.62 17.35
CA GLU A 129 -1.70 0.64 16.39
C GLU A 129 -1.42 -0.73 17.03
N VAL A 130 -1.29 -0.76 18.36
CA VAL A 130 -0.85 -1.95 19.12
C VAL A 130 -1.69 -3.19 18.83
N PRO A 131 -3.03 -3.15 18.82
CA PRO A 131 -3.84 -4.34 18.53
C PRO A 131 -3.59 -4.91 17.14
N TYR A 132 -3.40 -4.07 16.12
CA TYR A 132 -3.14 -4.50 14.74
C TYR A 132 -1.79 -5.19 14.63
N ARG A 133 -0.78 -4.64 15.29
CA ARG A 133 0.58 -5.19 15.34
C ARG A 133 0.60 -6.54 16.05
N GLN A 134 -0.09 -6.67 17.17
CA GLN A 134 -0.20 -7.93 17.91
C GLN A 134 -0.84 -9.02 17.07
N ILE A 135 -1.95 -8.73 16.39
CA ILE A 135 -2.61 -9.67 15.48
C ILE A 135 -1.66 -10.09 14.36
N ALA A 136 -0.92 -9.14 13.79
CA ALA A 136 0.04 -9.43 12.72
C ALA A 136 1.17 -10.36 13.15
N GLN A 137 1.56 -10.32 14.42
CA GLN A 137 2.56 -11.22 15.01
C GLN A 137 2.01 -12.62 15.33
N GLN A 138 0.75 -12.68 15.79
CA GLN A 138 0.11 -13.93 16.21
C GLN A 138 -0.34 -14.80 15.04
N VAL A 139 -0.80 -14.19 13.95
CA VAL A 139 -1.44 -14.86 12.81
C VAL A 139 -0.63 -14.66 11.53
N LYS A 140 -0.32 -15.75 10.83
CA LYS A 140 0.48 -15.70 9.60
C LYS A 140 -0.35 -15.33 8.36
N ALA A 141 -1.56 -15.88 8.22
CA ALA A 141 -2.37 -15.70 7.03
C ALA A 141 -3.05 -14.33 6.99
N PRO A 142 -2.87 -13.52 5.93
CA PRO A 142 -3.41 -12.16 5.86
C PRO A 142 -4.93 -12.06 6.10
N ARG A 143 -5.72 -12.96 5.51
CA ARG A 143 -7.19 -12.97 5.69
C ARG A 143 -7.60 -13.31 7.11
N GLU A 144 -6.90 -14.21 7.77
CA GLU A 144 -7.17 -14.56 9.17
C GLU A 144 -6.81 -13.39 10.10
N ARG A 145 -5.79 -12.60 9.78
CA ARG A 145 -5.49 -11.34 10.48
C ARG A 145 -6.66 -10.38 10.40
N LEU A 146 -7.21 -10.18 9.19
CA LEU A 146 -8.37 -9.32 8.97
C LEU A 146 -9.58 -9.84 9.76
N LYS A 147 -9.86 -11.13 9.67
CA LYS A 147 -10.96 -11.78 10.39
C LYS A 147 -10.84 -11.54 11.89
N LEU A 148 -9.69 -11.86 12.48
CA LEU A 148 -9.44 -11.70 13.91
C LEU A 148 -9.54 -10.24 14.36
N ALA A 149 -9.06 -9.30 13.54
CA ALA A 149 -9.18 -7.87 13.84
C ALA A 149 -10.65 -7.43 13.91
N LEU A 150 -11.46 -7.87 12.95
CA LEU A 150 -12.89 -7.56 12.93
C LEU A 150 -13.64 -8.22 14.11
N GLU A 151 -13.35 -9.49 14.43
CA GLU A 151 -13.91 -10.22 15.58
C GLU A 151 -13.56 -9.55 16.92
N ASN A 152 -12.38 -8.96 17.02
CA ASN A 152 -11.97 -8.15 18.17
C ASN A 152 -12.60 -6.73 18.18
N GLY A 153 -13.50 -6.44 17.25
CA GLY A 153 -14.19 -5.15 17.18
C GLY A 153 -13.35 -3.99 16.65
N LEU A 154 -12.19 -4.29 16.04
CA LEU A 154 -11.34 -3.26 15.46
C LEU A 154 -11.94 -2.71 14.17
N ALA A 155 -11.73 -1.42 13.95
CA ALA A 155 -12.02 -0.75 12.69
C ALA A 155 -10.84 -0.93 11.74
N VAL A 156 -11.04 -1.54 10.59
CA VAL A 156 -9.94 -1.83 9.65
C VAL A 156 -10.11 -1.01 8.37
N THR A 157 -9.11 -0.21 8.03
CA THR A 157 -9.03 0.53 6.77
C THR A 157 -8.26 -0.25 5.70
N ALA A 158 -8.30 0.23 4.46
CA ALA A 158 -7.46 -0.33 3.40
C ALA A 158 -5.96 -0.17 3.70
N LEU A 159 -5.57 0.91 4.38
CA LEU A 159 -4.19 1.14 4.80
C LEU A 159 -3.79 0.20 5.94
N ASP A 160 -4.65 -0.02 6.94
CA ASP A 160 -4.40 -1.04 7.98
C ASP A 160 -4.22 -2.44 7.37
N GLY A 161 -5.08 -2.78 6.41
CA GLY A 161 -4.99 -4.04 5.67
C GLY A 161 -3.64 -4.20 4.97
N LEU A 162 -3.16 -3.14 4.32
CA LEU A 162 -1.88 -3.14 3.64
C LEU A 162 -0.71 -3.22 4.62
N PHE A 163 -0.66 -2.34 5.61
CA PHE A 163 0.50 -2.14 6.47
C PHE A 163 0.66 -3.21 7.55
N TRP A 164 -0.43 -3.57 8.20
CA TRP A 164 -0.37 -4.53 9.30
C TRP A 164 -0.62 -5.96 8.85
N PHE A 165 -1.49 -6.15 7.87
CA PHE A 165 -1.94 -7.49 7.49
C PHE A 165 -1.37 -7.99 6.17
N GLY A 166 -0.71 -7.11 5.37
CA GLY A 166 -0.17 -7.47 4.06
C GLY A 166 -1.24 -7.70 2.99
N ILE A 167 -2.42 -7.07 3.13
CA ILE A 167 -3.55 -7.22 2.23
C ILE A 167 -3.59 -6.05 1.25
N GLN A 168 -3.33 -6.28 -0.02
CA GLN A 168 -3.42 -5.24 -1.05
C GLN A 168 -4.85 -5.01 -1.58
N ARG A 169 -5.74 -5.97 -1.43
CA ARG A 169 -7.12 -5.95 -1.97
C ARG A 169 -8.14 -6.25 -0.88
N ILE A 170 -8.14 -5.44 0.18
CA ILE A 170 -8.97 -5.68 1.37
C ILE A 170 -10.46 -5.87 1.05
N ALA A 171 -11.01 -5.11 0.10
CA ALA A 171 -12.41 -5.23 -0.28
C ALA A 171 -12.77 -6.65 -0.77
N ALA A 172 -11.86 -7.34 -1.46
CA ALA A 172 -12.06 -8.71 -1.90
C ALA A 172 -12.08 -9.69 -0.72
N ASP A 173 -11.20 -9.50 0.27
CA ASP A 173 -11.20 -10.35 1.46
C ASP A 173 -12.40 -10.08 2.37
N VAL A 174 -12.83 -8.82 2.50
CA VAL A 174 -14.09 -8.46 3.16
C VAL A 174 -15.29 -9.15 2.51
N GLN A 175 -15.38 -9.15 1.17
CA GLN A 175 -16.46 -9.86 0.47
C GLN A 175 -16.42 -11.37 0.72
N ARG A 176 -15.26 -11.97 0.78
CA ARG A 176 -15.11 -13.39 1.12
C ARG A 176 -15.59 -13.69 2.54
N LEU A 177 -15.21 -12.84 3.52
CA LEU A 177 -15.67 -12.97 4.90
C LEU A 177 -17.19 -12.79 5.02
N ARG A 178 -17.79 -11.85 4.28
CA ARG A 178 -19.25 -11.71 4.21
C ARG A 178 -19.94 -12.97 3.69
N LYS A 179 -19.36 -13.61 2.66
CA LYS A 179 -19.88 -14.88 2.11
C LYS A 179 -19.81 -16.05 3.12
N THR A 180 -18.92 -15.98 4.12
CA THR A 180 -18.87 -16.97 5.22
C THR A 180 -19.78 -16.63 6.38
N GLY A 181 -20.67 -15.63 6.22
CA GLY A 181 -21.66 -15.25 7.23
C GLY A 181 -21.24 -14.12 8.16
N MET A 182 -20.04 -13.56 8.01
CA MET A 182 -19.59 -12.46 8.84
C MET A 182 -20.33 -11.16 8.47
N ARG A 183 -21.01 -10.54 9.44
CA ARG A 183 -21.68 -9.26 9.22
C ARG A 183 -20.67 -8.13 9.31
N ILE A 184 -20.33 -7.51 8.19
CA ILE A 184 -19.33 -6.45 8.10
C ILE A 184 -19.97 -5.22 7.45
N THR A 185 -20.00 -4.11 8.18
CA THR A 185 -20.38 -2.80 7.65
C THR A 185 -19.20 -2.11 6.98
N THR A 186 -19.50 -1.21 6.06
CA THR A 186 -18.53 -0.30 5.45
C THR A 186 -18.99 1.12 5.70
N SER A 187 -18.16 1.89 6.36
CA SER A 187 -18.32 3.34 6.56
C SER A 187 -17.15 4.10 5.95
N GLY A 188 -17.24 5.43 5.87
CA GLY A 188 -16.14 6.29 5.49
C GLY A 188 -15.48 6.92 6.71
N THR A 189 -14.18 7.12 6.66
CA THR A 189 -13.44 8.00 7.56
C THR A 189 -12.55 8.93 6.77
N GLU A 190 -12.24 10.08 7.37
CA GLU A 190 -11.28 11.00 6.75
C GLU A 190 -9.86 10.52 7.02
N GLY A 191 -9.05 10.41 5.97
CA GLY A 191 -7.62 10.15 6.06
C GLY A 191 -6.84 11.33 5.50
N PHE A 192 -5.71 11.64 6.11
CA PHE A 192 -4.78 12.62 5.61
C PHE A 192 -3.73 11.93 4.71
N ASP A 193 -3.62 12.42 3.49
CA ASP A 193 -2.62 11.98 2.53
C ASP A 193 -1.38 12.86 2.69
N THR A 194 -0.34 12.33 3.29
CA THR A 194 0.88 13.07 3.61
C THR A 194 1.68 13.46 2.36
N LEU A 195 1.53 12.70 1.27
CA LEU A 195 2.23 12.97 0.02
C LEU A 195 1.71 14.26 -0.64
N THR A 196 0.39 14.42 -0.75
CA THR A 196 -0.22 15.60 -1.39
C THR A 196 -0.73 16.62 -0.39
N ARG A 197 -0.65 16.33 0.91
CA ARG A 197 -1.18 17.16 2.00
C ARG A 197 -2.68 17.43 1.87
N THR A 198 -3.41 16.50 1.27
CA THR A 198 -4.85 16.59 1.08
C THR A 198 -5.61 15.62 1.98
N ARG A 199 -6.89 15.88 2.19
CA ARG A 199 -7.81 14.98 2.89
C ARG A 199 -8.54 14.12 1.87
N ARG A 200 -8.73 12.84 2.20
CA ARG A 200 -9.51 11.93 1.36
C ARG A 200 -10.37 10.99 2.20
N GLN A 201 -11.46 10.53 1.63
CA GLN A 201 -12.32 9.53 2.28
C GLN A 201 -11.71 8.15 2.12
N ILE A 202 -11.60 7.45 3.23
CA ILE A 202 -11.04 6.09 3.29
C ILE A 202 -12.14 5.14 3.80
N PRO A 203 -12.39 4.01 3.10
CA PRO A 203 -13.35 3.02 3.59
C PRO A 203 -12.84 2.35 4.87
N VAL A 204 -13.74 2.21 5.84
CA VAL A 204 -13.51 1.53 7.11
C VAL A 204 -14.47 0.35 7.21
N TYR A 205 -13.94 -0.79 7.56
CA TYR A 205 -14.68 -2.03 7.76
C TYR A 205 -14.77 -2.32 9.26
N ARG A 206 -15.97 -2.66 9.73
CA ARG A 206 -16.23 -3.05 11.12
C ARG A 206 -17.17 -4.24 11.13
N GLN A 207 -16.99 -5.15 12.08
CA GLN A 207 -17.99 -6.18 12.33
C GLN A 207 -19.16 -5.55 13.09
N GLU A 208 -20.38 -5.86 12.66
CA GLU A 208 -21.57 -5.55 13.45
C GLU A 208 -21.57 -6.42 14.70
N LYS A 209 -21.74 -5.76 15.85
CA LYS A 209 -22.03 -6.49 17.09
C LYS A 209 -23.46 -7.04 16.99
N ALA A 210 -23.62 -8.31 17.32
CA ALA A 210 -24.94 -8.93 17.47
C ALA A 210 -25.72 -8.27 18.58
#